data_649673ddd84dcf2e730005dac5a5393b
#
_entry.id   649673ddd84dcf2e730005dac5a5393b
#
_cell.length_a   1.000
_cell.length_b   1.000
_cell.length_c   1.000
_cell.angle_alpha   90.00
_cell.angle_beta   90.00
_cell.angle_gamma   90.00
#
_symmetry.space_group_name_H-M   'P 1'
#
loop_
_entity.id
_entity.type
_entity.pdbx_description
1 polymer ?
#
loop_
_entity_poly.entity_id
_entity_poly.type
_entity_poly.pdbx_seq_one_letter_code
_entity_poly.pdbx_strand_id
1 'polypeptide(L)'
;MKVLAKALQALSKIGDELFIEAKTDGLAFITLNSSKTVCSRFTFQEAFFSSYEVNQNDSTEDISCKIHMKIFLPLFKGNLEKKLEYFKVEYLVDSDFIIFKMKYKCDDIVMVHKLRLMDTETLSIGVTTNSGCNNVSASSSFYNQLLSMFNLTDDEVTFEITKAKVVARNYCLGTPCRPKMMRTQINLNSTEFLTYFITKTSSINFSLKPFRTLVHFAETFNLNVDLNFEIGGKPLSMVLKNPTFEVSFIVATLDPYSDTNSSIATVSSPKIATKKPPKITDEADDLTSKESSFLELMKQSENVNDIDVIPKSPESPRSKKAKTVFGRCYDPTFHETVLGEVLAANSDSE
;
A
#
# COMPACT_ATOMS: atom_id res chain seq x y z
N MET A 1 24.51 4.40 -6.97
CA MET A 1 23.38 5.32 -7.33
C MET A 1 22.13 4.60 -7.86
N LYS A 2 22.24 3.64 -8.79
CA LYS A 2 21.08 2.90 -9.34
C LYS A 2 20.24 2.21 -8.25
N VAL A 3 20.89 1.50 -7.33
CA VAL A 3 20.21 0.80 -6.23
C VAL A 3 19.43 1.78 -5.36
N LEU A 4 20.10 2.86 -4.93
CA LEU A 4 19.50 3.90 -4.09
C LEU A 4 18.26 4.55 -4.76
N ALA A 5 18.37 4.93 -6.04
CA ALA A 5 17.26 5.51 -6.79
C ALA A 5 16.07 4.55 -6.91
N LYS A 6 16.34 3.25 -7.15
CA LYS A 6 15.30 2.21 -7.22
C LYS A 6 14.68 1.90 -5.86
N ALA A 7 15.49 1.92 -4.79
CA ALA A 7 15.00 1.79 -3.41
C ALA A 7 14.01 2.91 -3.06
N LEU A 8 14.38 4.16 -3.34
CA LEU A 8 13.49 5.31 -3.12
C LEU A 8 12.22 5.27 -3.97
N GLN A 9 12.31 4.80 -5.22
CA GLN A 9 11.14 4.57 -6.06
C GLN A 9 10.22 3.47 -5.49
N ALA A 10 10.78 2.43 -4.87
CA ALA A 10 9.99 1.39 -4.21
C ALA A 10 9.34 1.93 -2.93
N LEU A 11 10.10 2.61 -2.07
CA LEU A 11 9.61 3.20 -0.83
C LEU A 11 8.48 4.21 -1.10
N SER A 12 8.61 5.06 -2.14
CA SER A 12 7.59 6.05 -2.50
C SER A 12 6.24 5.47 -2.93
N LYS A 13 6.19 4.20 -3.31
CA LYS A 13 4.93 3.48 -3.60
C LYS A 13 4.22 3.01 -2.34
N ILE A 14 4.93 2.98 -1.21
CA ILE A 14 4.42 2.50 0.08
C ILE A 14 3.97 3.67 0.95
N GLY A 15 4.81 4.69 1.15
CA GLY A 15 4.50 5.81 2.03
C GLY A 15 5.01 7.15 1.54
N ASP A 16 4.47 8.21 2.14
CA ASP A 16 4.78 9.60 1.79
C ASP A 16 5.91 10.20 2.65
N GLU A 17 6.26 9.55 3.76
CA GLU A 17 7.31 9.97 4.68
C GLU A 17 8.48 9.00 4.62
N LEU A 18 9.70 9.52 4.62
CA LEU A 18 10.93 8.75 4.65
C LEU A 18 11.65 9.02 5.97
N PHE A 19 11.86 7.98 6.74
CA PHE A 19 12.72 7.97 7.91
C PHE A 19 14.11 7.51 7.47
N ILE A 20 15.12 8.23 7.90
CA ILE A 20 16.52 7.93 7.63
C ILE A 20 17.18 7.67 8.98
N GLU A 21 17.69 6.47 9.18
CA GLU A 21 18.43 6.07 10.38
C GLU A 21 19.88 5.81 10.00
N ALA A 22 20.81 6.53 10.61
CA ALA A 22 22.22 6.31 10.44
C ALA A 22 22.81 5.66 11.69
N LYS A 23 23.43 4.50 11.50
CA LYS A 23 24.12 3.72 12.52
C LYS A 23 25.59 3.55 12.12
N THR A 24 26.42 3.08 13.04
CA THR A 24 27.84 2.81 12.77
C THR A 24 28.05 1.78 11.66
N ASP A 25 27.15 0.81 11.52
CA ASP A 25 27.21 -0.30 10.55
C ASP A 25 26.52 0.01 9.20
N GLY A 26 25.79 1.12 9.09
CA GLY A 26 25.15 1.50 7.85
C GLY A 26 23.98 2.47 7.98
N LEU A 27 23.33 2.72 6.85
CA LEU A 27 22.23 3.66 6.69
C LEU A 27 20.94 2.92 6.34
N ALA A 28 19.87 3.17 7.08
CA ALA A 28 18.56 2.61 6.78
C ALA A 28 17.57 3.68 6.29
N PHE A 29 16.81 3.34 5.26
CA PHE A 29 15.66 4.10 4.77
C PHE A 29 14.39 3.33 5.08
N ILE A 30 13.46 3.97 5.77
CA ILE A 30 12.24 3.32 6.27
C ILE A 30 11.04 4.16 5.86
N THR A 31 9.98 3.50 5.48
CA THR A 31 8.67 4.15 5.27
C THR A 31 7.55 3.26 5.78
N LEU A 32 6.47 3.91 6.20
CA LEU A 32 5.21 3.27 6.58
C LEU A 32 4.10 3.78 5.68
N ASN A 33 3.16 2.91 5.37
CA ASN A 33 1.94 3.37 4.72
C ASN A 33 1.03 4.09 5.74
N SER A 34 0.06 4.86 5.25
CA SER A 34 -0.84 5.68 6.08
C SER A 34 -1.65 4.85 7.09
N SER A 35 -1.99 3.61 6.77
CA SER A 35 -2.71 2.69 7.66
C SER A 35 -1.80 1.93 8.64
N LYS A 36 -0.49 2.14 8.59
CA LYS A 36 0.53 1.46 9.42
C LYS A 36 0.48 -0.08 9.32
N THR A 37 -0.05 -0.60 8.22
CA THR A 37 -0.13 -2.05 7.94
C THR A 37 1.06 -2.57 7.13
N VAL A 38 1.88 -1.67 6.59
CA VAL A 38 3.08 -2.00 5.82
C VAL A 38 4.22 -1.13 6.30
N CYS A 39 5.33 -1.79 6.69
CA CYS A 39 6.62 -1.16 6.94
C CYS A 39 7.64 -1.67 5.93
N SER A 40 8.34 -0.77 5.28
CA SER A 40 9.38 -1.10 4.31
C SER A 40 10.70 -0.49 4.75
N ARG A 41 11.75 -1.32 4.85
CA ARG A 41 13.09 -0.93 5.27
C ARG A 41 14.11 -1.34 4.21
N PHE A 42 14.99 -0.43 3.84
CA PHE A 42 16.19 -0.67 3.04
C PHE A 42 17.39 -0.32 3.90
N THR A 43 18.21 -1.30 4.22
CA THR A 43 19.42 -1.12 5.01
C THR A 43 20.63 -1.26 4.10
N PHE A 44 21.44 -0.21 4.00
CA PHE A 44 22.68 -0.16 3.24
C PHE A 44 23.83 -0.27 4.23
N GLN A 45 24.65 -1.30 4.08
CA GLN A 45 25.82 -1.50 4.92
C GLN A 45 26.91 -0.43 4.60
N GLU A 46 27.83 -0.20 5.51
CA GLU A 46 28.98 0.70 5.29
C GLU A 46 29.69 0.42 3.96
N ALA A 47 29.91 -0.87 3.64
CA ALA A 47 30.54 -1.31 2.39
C ALA A 47 29.78 -0.92 1.09
N PHE A 48 28.56 -0.46 1.19
CA PHE A 48 27.78 0.08 0.05
C PHE A 48 28.29 1.45 -0.39
N PHE A 49 28.90 2.22 0.52
CA PHE A 49 29.33 3.60 0.33
C PHE A 49 30.84 3.63 0.02
N SER A 50 31.26 4.64 -0.74
CA SER A 50 32.70 4.89 -0.96
C SER A 50 33.35 5.51 0.30
N SER A 51 32.59 6.23 1.10
CA SER A 51 32.95 6.77 2.40
C SER A 51 31.71 6.86 3.24
N TYR A 52 31.79 6.38 4.46
CA TYR A 52 30.70 6.41 5.43
C TYR A 52 31.27 6.82 6.80
N GLU A 53 30.80 7.92 7.33
CA GLU A 53 31.29 8.46 8.59
C GLU A 53 30.09 8.89 9.43
N VAL A 54 29.96 8.35 10.63
CA VAL A 54 28.97 8.74 11.62
C VAL A 54 29.69 9.10 12.90
N ASN A 55 29.74 10.39 13.19
CA ASN A 55 30.32 10.89 14.45
C ASN A 55 29.25 10.79 15.55
N GLN A 56 29.34 9.76 16.35
CA GLN A 56 28.55 9.65 17.59
C GLN A 56 29.33 10.34 18.70
N ASN A 57 29.07 11.63 18.94
CA ASN A 57 29.58 12.30 20.13
C ASN A 57 28.84 11.74 21.36
N ASP A 58 29.45 10.80 22.08
CA ASP A 58 29.09 10.28 23.43
C ASP A 58 27.62 9.87 23.68
N SER A 59 26.71 10.04 22.74
CA SER A 59 25.32 9.57 22.83
C SER A 59 25.16 8.23 22.14
N THR A 60 24.64 7.25 22.87
CA THR A 60 24.27 5.91 22.34
C THR A 60 23.03 5.94 21.46
N GLU A 61 22.52 7.14 21.12
CA GLU A 61 21.30 7.30 20.33
C GLU A 61 21.60 7.24 18.85
N ASP A 62 20.83 6.42 18.15
CA ASP A 62 20.87 6.33 16.69
C ASP A 62 20.46 7.69 16.09
N ILE A 63 21.24 8.17 15.11
CA ILE A 63 20.92 9.40 14.39
C ILE A 63 19.73 9.11 13.47
N SER A 64 18.60 9.74 13.76
CA SER A 64 17.39 9.57 12.95
C SER A 64 16.83 10.90 12.49
N CYS A 65 16.36 10.97 11.25
CA CYS A 65 15.65 12.13 10.73
C CYS A 65 14.50 11.70 9.81
N LYS A 66 13.53 12.59 9.63
CA LYS A 66 12.35 12.35 8.79
C LYS A 66 12.21 13.44 7.74
N ILE A 67 11.96 13.05 6.48
CA ILE A 67 11.74 13.95 5.35
C ILE A 67 10.52 13.54 4.53
N HIS A 68 9.93 14.49 3.83
CA HIS A 68 8.82 14.22 2.92
C HIS A 68 9.33 13.56 1.63
N MET A 69 8.77 12.40 1.26
CA MET A 69 9.16 11.67 0.05
C MET A 69 8.99 12.51 -1.23
N LYS A 70 7.94 13.35 -1.30
CA LYS A 70 7.66 14.20 -2.47
C LYS A 70 8.74 15.24 -2.80
N ILE A 71 9.47 15.73 -1.79
CA ILE A 71 10.57 16.68 -2.00
C ILE A 71 11.92 15.97 -2.24
N PHE A 72 12.08 14.75 -1.77
CA PHE A 72 13.29 13.97 -1.90
C PHE A 72 13.36 13.19 -3.22
N LEU A 73 12.29 12.52 -3.61
CA LEU A 73 12.24 11.69 -4.82
C LEU A 73 12.63 12.41 -6.13
N PRO A 74 12.31 13.71 -6.34
CA PRO A 74 12.73 14.42 -7.54
C PRO A 74 14.23 14.51 -7.75
N LEU A 75 15.06 14.47 -6.67
CA LEU A 75 16.51 14.47 -6.76
C LEU A 75 17.04 13.23 -7.49
N PHE A 76 16.28 12.14 -7.52
CA PHE A 76 16.64 10.85 -8.11
C PHE A 76 16.00 10.60 -9.48
N LYS A 77 15.45 11.65 -10.12
CA LYS A 77 14.89 11.52 -11.47
C LYS A 77 16.00 11.44 -12.53
N GLY A 78 15.78 10.60 -13.52
CA GLY A 78 16.68 10.44 -14.67
C GLY A 78 17.79 9.41 -14.42
N ASN A 79 18.77 9.41 -15.33
CA ASN A 79 19.88 8.45 -15.29
C ASN A 79 21.10 9.04 -14.55
N LEU A 80 20.99 9.15 -13.23
CA LEU A 80 22.01 9.77 -12.37
C LEU A 80 23.32 8.99 -12.38
N GLU A 81 23.28 7.66 -12.51
CA GLU A 81 24.46 6.81 -12.53
C GLU A 81 25.46 7.21 -13.61
N LYS A 82 24.96 7.59 -14.80
CA LYS A 82 25.81 8.04 -15.92
C LYS A 82 26.26 9.49 -15.79
N LYS A 83 25.46 10.33 -15.11
CA LYS A 83 25.64 11.78 -15.07
C LYS A 83 26.44 12.26 -13.86
N LEU A 84 26.31 11.60 -12.70
CA LEU A 84 26.94 12.04 -11.46
C LEU A 84 28.36 11.48 -11.33
N GLU A 85 29.27 12.31 -10.86
CA GLU A 85 30.59 11.94 -10.39
C GLU A 85 30.50 11.44 -8.95
N TYR A 86 29.84 12.23 -8.05
CA TYR A 86 29.54 11.80 -6.69
C TYR A 86 28.16 12.28 -6.21
N PHE A 87 27.68 11.60 -5.19
CA PHE A 87 26.52 11.96 -4.40
C PHE A 87 26.90 11.87 -2.92
N LYS A 88 26.76 12.97 -2.19
CA LYS A 88 27.11 13.07 -0.77
C LYS A 88 25.90 13.48 0.03
N VAL A 89 25.72 12.87 1.18
CA VAL A 89 24.69 13.22 2.17
C VAL A 89 25.41 13.74 3.41
N GLU A 90 25.00 14.88 3.90
CA GLU A 90 25.53 15.48 5.13
C GLU A 90 24.36 15.83 6.05
N TYR A 91 24.44 15.41 7.28
CA TYR A 91 23.51 15.75 8.33
C TYR A 91 24.28 16.14 9.59
N LEU A 92 23.94 17.29 10.14
CA LEU A 92 24.47 17.76 11.44
C LEU A 92 23.36 17.54 12.47
N VAL A 93 23.70 16.90 13.56
CA VAL A 93 22.82 16.78 14.73
C VAL A 93 22.42 18.19 15.16
N ASP A 94 21.17 18.43 15.50
CA ASP A 94 20.58 19.74 15.80
C ASP A 94 20.33 20.68 14.59
N SER A 95 20.54 20.22 13.37
CA SER A 95 20.16 20.97 12.17
C SER A 95 18.73 20.69 11.75
N ASP A 96 17.97 21.72 11.38
CA ASP A 96 16.65 21.59 10.77
C ASP A 96 16.69 21.04 9.33
N PHE A 97 17.89 20.79 8.80
CA PHE A 97 18.09 20.44 7.39
C PHE A 97 19.06 19.28 7.22
N ILE A 98 18.74 18.40 6.24
CA ILE A 98 19.69 17.45 5.66
C ILE A 98 20.17 17.99 4.30
N ILE A 99 21.45 17.84 4.01
CA ILE A 99 22.10 18.42 2.84
C ILE A 99 22.52 17.29 1.88
N PHE A 100 22.13 17.43 0.61
CA PHE A 100 22.52 16.55 -0.47
C PHE A 100 23.37 17.30 -1.48
N LYS A 101 24.60 16.83 -1.72
CA LYS A 101 25.52 17.40 -2.70
C LYS A 101 25.66 16.44 -3.88
N MET A 102 25.47 16.94 -5.09
CA MET A 102 25.57 16.19 -6.33
C MET A 102 26.56 16.89 -7.27
N LYS A 103 27.66 16.22 -7.65
CA LYS A 103 28.58 16.72 -8.66
C LYS A 103 28.34 15.99 -9.97
N TYR A 104 28.19 16.76 -11.06
CA TYR A 104 27.98 16.24 -12.41
C TYR A 104 29.31 16.08 -13.15
N LYS A 105 29.45 15.03 -13.97
CA LYS A 105 30.70 14.70 -14.70
C LYS A 105 31.01 15.70 -15.82
N CYS A 106 29.99 16.33 -16.40
CA CYS A 106 30.14 17.08 -17.64
C CYS A 106 30.59 18.54 -17.42
N ASP A 107 30.25 19.18 -16.30
CA ASP A 107 30.31 20.66 -16.21
C ASP A 107 30.89 21.19 -14.90
N ASP A 108 31.61 20.40 -14.11
CA ASP A 108 32.05 20.76 -12.75
C ASP A 108 30.97 21.40 -11.86
N ILE A 109 29.71 21.21 -12.26
CA ILE A 109 28.55 21.74 -11.54
C ILE A 109 28.33 20.93 -10.28
N VAL A 110 28.34 21.60 -9.15
CA VAL A 110 27.93 21.01 -7.85
C VAL A 110 26.58 21.58 -7.46
N MET A 111 25.57 20.73 -7.42
CA MET A 111 24.27 21.10 -6.90
C MET A 111 24.17 20.76 -5.41
N VAL A 112 23.70 21.71 -4.62
CA VAL A 112 23.51 21.55 -3.17
C VAL A 112 22.01 21.70 -2.87
N HIS A 113 21.40 20.64 -2.37
CA HIS A 113 20.01 20.64 -1.97
C HIS A 113 19.91 20.55 -0.45
N LYS A 114 19.24 21.52 0.16
CA LYS A 114 18.92 21.53 1.59
C LYS A 114 17.45 21.17 1.75
N LEU A 115 17.17 20.05 2.37
CA LEU A 115 15.80 19.60 2.64
C LEU A 115 15.49 19.80 4.11
N ARG A 116 14.35 20.46 4.40
CA ARG A 116 13.90 20.65 5.76
C ARG A 116 13.43 19.32 6.35
N LEU A 117 13.83 19.07 7.58
CA LEU A 117 13.41 17.92 8.35
C LEU A 117 11.98 18.13 8.88
N MET A 118 11.32 17.03 9.14
CA MET A 118 10.04 16.97 9.84
C MET A 118 10.31 16.50 11.28
N ASP A 119 9.39 16.81 12.18
CA ASP A 119 9.44 16.30 13.55
C ASP A 119 9.46 14.78 13.52
N THR A 120 10.44 14.17 14.20
CA THR A 120 10.63 12.73 14.25
C THR A 120 10.00 12.14 15.49
N GLU A 121 9.15 11.13 15.30
CA GLU A 121 8.79 10.19 16.34
C GLU A 121 9.71 8.98 16.25
N THR A 122 10.16 8.45 17.37
CA THR A 122 10.99 7.23 17.37
C THR A 122 10.18 6.05 16.87
N LEU A 123 10.58 5.48 15.73
CA LEU A 123 9.98 4.28 15.18
C LEU A 123 10.54 3.04 15.87
N SER A 124 9.87 2.53 16.90
CA SER A 124 10.17 1.19 17.41
C SER A 124 9.36 0.13 16.67
N ILE A 125 9.96 -0.43 15.63
CA ILE A 125 9.37 -1.54 14.89
C ILE A 125 9.91 -2.82 15.52
N GLY A 126 9.14 -3.44 16.40
CA GLY A 126 9.46 -4.74 17.00
C GLY A 126 9.29 -5.84 15.95
N VAL A 127 10.33 -6.10 15.17
CA VAL A 127 10.39 -7.30 14.33
C VAL A 127 10.90 -8.45 15.19
N THR A 128 10.02 -9.23 15.73
CA THR A 128 10.39 -10.53 16.28
C THR A 128 10.58 -11.50 15.13
N THR A 129 11.83 -11.76 14.76
CA THR A 129 12.18 -12.95 13.97
C THR A 129 11.98 -14.17 14.85
N ASN A 130 10.77 -14.70 14.85
CA ASN A 130 10.48 -15.89 15.66
C ASN A 130 11.16 -17.10 15.01
N SER A 131 11.96 -17.80 15.82
CA SER A 131 12.46 -19.13 15.52
C SER A 131 11.26 -20.09 15.42
N GLY A 132 10.92 -20.52 14.22
CA GLY A 132 9.79 -21.43 13.97
C GLY A 132 8.82 -20.96 12.88
N CYS A 133 9.12 -19.86 12.22
CA CYS A 133 8.37 -19.37 11.07
C CYS A 133 8.46 -20.33 9.87
N ASN A 134 7.39 -20.40 9.10
CA ASN A 134 7.44 -20.93 7.74
C ASN A 134 8.35 -20.05 6.89
N ASN A 135 9.15 -20.65 6.03
CA ASN A 135 10.00 -19.95 5.07
C ASN A 135 9.78 -20.52 3.67
N VAL A 136 9.53 -19.63 2.73
CA VAL A 136 9.37 -19.96 1.31
C VAL A 136 10.18 -18.97 0.49
N SER A 137 11.17 -19.47 -0.25
CA SER A 137 12.05 -18.64 -1.09
C SER A 137 11.93 -19.02 -2.55
N ALA A 138 11.88 -18.02 -3.42
CA ALA A 138 11.93 -18.22 -4.87
C ALA A 138 12.61 -17.04 -5.56
N SER A 139 12.96 -17.23 -6.85
CA SER A 139 13.52 -16.15 -7.66
C SER A 139 12.51 -15.03 -7.90
N SER A 140 13.01 -13.82 -8.09
CA SER A 140 12.15 -12.67 -8.45
C SER A 140 11.36 -12.90 -9.73
N SER A 141 11.93 -13.60 -10.72
CA SER A 141 11.24 -13.93 -11.98
C SER A 141 10.05 -14.87 -11.75
N PHE A 142 10.19 -15.87 -10.85
CA PHE A 142 9.09 -16.76 -10.47
C PHE A 142 7.92 -15.98 -9.86
N TYR A 143 8.20 -15.12 -8.87
CA TYR A 143 7.14 -14.31 -8.27
C TYR A 143 6.57 -13.26 -9.23
N ASN A 144 7.37 -12.73 -10.16
CA ASN A 144 6.86 -11.82 -11.18
C ASN A 144 5.89 -12.53 -12.14
N GLN A 145 6.19 -13.77 -12.55
CA GLN A 145 5.26 -14.59 -13.32
C GLN A 145 3.97 -14.87 -12.55
N LEU A 146 4.06 -15.26 -11.28
CA LEU A 146 2.89 -15.44 -10.42
C LEU A 146 2.03 -14.17 -10.35
N LEU A 147 2.66 -13.02 -10.11
CA LEU A 147 1.98 -11.73 -10.00
C LEU A 147 1.33 -11.27 -11.31
N SER A 148 1.88 -11.67 -12.46
CA SER A 148 1.31 -11.36 -13.78
C SER A 148 -0.01 -12.09 -14.08
N MET A 149 -0.28 -13.19 -13.36
CA MET A 149 -1.53 -13.95 -13.48
C MET A 149 -2.70 -13.31 -12.72
N PHE A 150 -2.43 -12.33 -11.85
CA PHE A 150 -3.44 -11.54 -11.14
C PHE A 150 -3.68 -10.20 -11.83
N ASN A 151 -4.93 -9.71 -11.81
CA ASN A 151 -5.24 -8.40 -12.37
C ASN A 151 -4.51 -7.29 -11.61
N LEU A 152 -4.19 -6.21 -12.32
CA LEU A 152 -3.57 -5.03 -11.69
C LEU A 152 -4.49 -4.36 -10.66
N THR A 153 -5.78 -4.56 -10.79
CA THR A 153 -6.81 -4.05 -9.87
C THR A 153 -7.05 -4.93 -8.65
N ASP A 154 -6.40 -6.10 -8.58
CA ASP A 154 -6.49 -6.94 -7.39
C ASP A 154 -5.62 -6.33 -6.28
N ASP A 155 -6.26 -6.04 -5.14
CA ASP A 155 -5.62 -5.38 -4.00
C ASP A 155 -4.98 -6.37 -3.04
N GLU A 156 -5.53 -7.59 -2.96
CA GLU A 156 -5.16 -8.62 -1.98
C GLU A 156 -4.94 -9.97 -2.63
N VAL A 157 -4.15 -10.81 -1.95
CA VAL A 157 -3.95 -12.21 -2.29
C VAL A 157 -4.03 -13.07 -1.03
N THR A 158 -4.65 -14.22 -1.17
CA THR A 158 -4.67 -15.28 -0.15
C THR A 158 -3.73 -16.38 -0.55
N PHE A 159 -2.75 -16.68 0.30
CA PHE A 159 -1.90 -17.86 0.20
C PHE A 159 -2.38 -18.91 1.20
N GLU A 160 -2.73 -20.07 0.69
CA GLU A 160 -3.00 -21.25 1.48
C GLU A 160 -1.83 -22.21 1.32
N ILE A 161 -1.05 -22.39 2.41
CA ILE A 161 0.25 -23.03 2.39
C ILE A 161 0.17 -24.36 3.14
N THR A 162 0.53 -25.43 2.47
CA THR A 162 0.64 -26.78 3.02
C THR A 162 2.06 -27.30 2.87
N LYS A 163 2.41 -28.44 3.41
CA LYS A 163 3.74 -29.06 3.22
C LYS A 163 4.06 -29.41 1.77
N ALA A 164 3.05 -29.57 0.91
CA ALA A 164 3.22 -30.04 -0.47
C ALA A 164 3.10 -28.92 -1.51
N LYS A 165 2.32 -27.89 -1.23
CA LYS A 165 1.98 -26.84 -2.21
C LYS A 165 1.55 -25.53 -1.57
N VAL A 166 1.62 -24.45 -2.35
CA VAL A 166 0.96 -23.16 -2.11
C VAL A 166 -0.19 -23.01 -3.09
N VAL A 167 -1.35 -22.60 -2.60
CA VAL A 167 -2.47 -22.20 -3.44
C VAL A 167 -2.66 -20.68 -3.28
N ALA A 168 -2.40 -19.94 -4.34
CA ALA A 168 -2.55 -18.48 -4.38
C ALA A 168 -3.91 -18.12 -5.01
N ARG A 169 -4.68 -17.25 -4.35
CA ARG A 169 -6.00 -16.78 -4.82
C ARG A 169 -6.16 -15.28 -4.64
N ASN A 170 -6.87 -14.62 -5.54
CA ASN A 170 -7.28 -13.21 -5.38
C ASN A 170 -8.64 -13.08 -4.64
N TYR A 171 -9.07 -14.09 -3.93
CA TYR A 171 -10.32 -14.12 -3.16
C TYR A 171 -10.19 -15.01 -1.93
N CYS A 172 -11.01 -14.76 -0.90
CA CYS A 172 -11.17 -15.66 0.24
C CYS A 172 -12.26 -16.67 -0.06
N LEU A 173 -12.08 -17.92 0.41
CA LEU A 173 -13.12 -18.95 0.31
C LEU A 173 -14.34 -18.54 1.15
N GLY A 174 -15.54 -18.85 0.65
CA GLY A 174 -16.79 -18.47 1.33
C GLY A 174 -17.28 -17.06 1.02
N THR A 175 -16.45 -16.16 0.46
CA THR A 175 -16.93 -14.83 0.07
C THR A 175 -17.80 -14.89 -1.20
N PRO A 176 -18.89 -14.10 -1.28
CA PRO A 176 -19.71 -14.03 -2.48
C PRO A 176 -18.91 -13.48 -3.67
N CYS A 177 -19.18 -14.01 -4.87
CA CYS A 177 -18.53 -13.52 -6.08
C CYS A 177 -19.09 -12.14 -6.45
N ARG A 178 -18.23 -11.15 -6.58
CA ARG A 178 -18.64 -9.82 -7.06
C ARG A 178 -18.87 -9.89 -8.58
N PRO A 179 -19.92 -9.25 -9.14
CA PRO A 179 -20.32 -9.43 -10.54
C PRO A 179 -19.28 -9.08 -11.61
N LYS A 180 -18.26 -8.27 -11.27
CA LYS A 180 -17.22 -7.82 -12.21
C LYS A 180 -15.83 -8.32 -11.84
N MET A 181 -15.72 -9.28 -10.92
CA MET A 181 -14.44 -9.78 -10.43
C MET A 181 -14.15 -11.16 -11.01
N MET A 182 -13.04 -11.31 -11.71
CA MET A 182 -12.53 -12.61 -12.11
C MET A 182 -11.81 -13.26 -10.94
N ARG A 183 -12.23 -14.46 -10.55
CA ARG A 183 -11.56 -15.25 -9.52
C ARG A 183 -10.46 -16.09 -10.14
N THR A 184 -9.25 -15.88 -9.67
CA THR A 184 -8.06 -16.60 -10.11
C THR A 184 -7.53 -17.45 -8.96
N GLN A 185 -7.21 -18.71 -9.27
CA GLN A 185 -6.53 -19.63 -8.36
C GLN A 185 -5.36 -20.26 -9.08
N ILE A 186 -4.20 -20.26 -8.42
CA ILE A 186 -2.95 -20.80 -8.94
C ILE A 186 -2.42 -21.82 -7.92
N ASN A 187 -2.04 -23.01 -8.39
CA ASN A 187 -1.43 -24.05 -7.56
C ASN A 187 0.07 -24.08 -7.88
N LEU A 188 0.90 -23.95 -6.87
CA LEU A 188 2.36 -23.98 -6.94
C LEU A 188 2.87 -25.15 -6.11
N ASN A 189 3.62 -26.04 -6.72
CA ASN A 189 4.20 -27.19 -6.03
C ASN A 189 5.42 -26.75 -5.18
N SER A 190 5.67 -27.43 -4.07
CA SER A 190 6.83 -27.13 -3.22
C SER A 190 8.17 -27.21 -3.96
N THR A 191 8.25 -28.04 -5.01
CA THR A 191 9.44 -28.22 -5.85
C THR A 191 9.77 -27.02 -6.76
N GLU A 192 8.84 -26.08 -6.92
CA GLU A 192 9.04 -24.88 -7.74
C GLU A 192 9.78 -23.77 -6.98
N PHE A 193 9.92 -23.93 -5.64
CA PHE A 193 10.59 -22.98 -4.77
C PHE A 193 12.06 -23.37 -4.54
N LEU A 194 12.91 -22.39 -4.31
CA LEU A 194 14.31 -22.59 -3.96
C LEU A 194 14.45 -23.14 -2.53
N THR A 195 13.65 -22.60 -1.62
CA THR A 195 13.53 -23.09 -0.24
C THR A 195 12.05 -23.22 0.08
N TYR A 196 11.68 -24.35 0.67
CA TYR A 196 10.32 -24.61 1.10
C TYR A 196 10.32 -25.29 2.46
N PHE A 197 10.25 -24.51 3.52
CA PHE A 197 10.27 -24.99 4.89
C PHE A 197 8.96 -24.61 5.59
N ILE A 198 8.08 -25.58 5.77
CA ILE A 198 6.76 -25.39 6.36
C ILE A 198 6.65 -26.20 7.65
N THR A 199 6.65 -25.51 8.76
CA THR A 199 6.45 -26.09 10.10
C THR A 199 4.97 -26.38 10.35
N LYS A 200 4.11 -25.43 10.00
CA LYS A 200 2.65 -25.51 10.22
C LYS A 200 1.91 -25.02 8.98
N THR A 201 0.92 -25.83 8.54
CA THR A 201 -0.05 -25.40 7.51
C THR A 201 -0.71 -24.11 7.95
N SER A 202 -0.78 -23.15 7.06
CA SER A 202 -1.33 -21.82 7.36
C SER A 202 -2.01 -21.20 6.14
N SER A 203 -2.91 -20.27 6.40
CA SER A 203 -3.53 -19.44 5.38
C SER A 203 -3.36 -17.99 5.78
N ILE A 204 -2.86 -17.18 4.85
CA ILE A 204 -2.59 -15.76 5.05
C ILE A 204 -3.20 -14.96 3.89
N ASN A 205 -3.93 -13.90 4.23
CA ASN A 205 -4.39 -12.90 3.27
C ASN A 205 -3.61 -11.60 3.49
N PHE A 206 -3.09 -11.00 2.43
CA PHE A 206 -2.29 -9.78 2.51
C PHE A 206 -2.35 -8.93 1.24
N SER A 207 -1.93 -7.67 1.36
CA SER A 207 -1.97 -6.71 0.25
C SER A 207 -0.97 -7.06 -0.86
N LEU A 208 -1.42 -7.04 -2.11
CA LEU A 208 -0.59 -7.26 -3.31
C LEU A 208 0.35 -6.09 -3.63
N LYS A 209 -0.01 -4.85 -3.29
CA LYS A 209 0.77 -3.66 -3.64
C LYS A 209 2.20 -3.68 -3.10
N PRO A 210 2.45 -3.94 -1.80
CA PRO A 210 3.82 -4.07 -1.28
C PRO A 210 4.56 -5.26 -1.88
N PHE A 211 3.88 -6.39 -2.09
CA PHE A 211 4.50 -7.57 -2.70
C PHE A 211 4.94 -7.30 -4.15
N ARG A 212 4.08 -6.72 -4.97
CA ARG A 212 4.44 -6.27 -6.34
C ARG A 212 5.61 -5.29 -6.34
N THR A 213 5.64 -4.37 -5.39
CA THR A 213 6.69 -3.37 -5.27
C THR A 213 8.04 -4.02 -4.96
N LEU A 214 8.07 -4.95 -4.00
CA LEU A 214 9.27 -5.68 -3.62
C LEU A 214 9.78 -6.57 -4.76
N VAL A 215 8.90 -7.35 -5.39
CA VAL A 215 9.26 -8.26 -6.50
C VAL A 215 9.82 -7.48 -7.68
N HIS A 216 9.22 -6.34 -8.04
CA HIS A 216 9.74 -5.49 -9.11
C HIS A 216 11.12 -4.91 -8.80
N PHE A 217 11.39 -4.54 -7.53
CA PHE A 217 12.73 -4.16 -7.10
C PHE A 217 13.70 -5.35 -7.21
N ALA A 218 13.31 -6.51 -6.68
CA ALA A 218 14.11 -7.74 -6.71
C ALA A 218 14.48 -8.16 -8.15
N GLU A 219 13.54 -8.06 -9.08
CA GLU A 219 13.76 -8.38 -10.50
C GLU A 219 14.80 -7.44 -11.14
N THR A 220 14.82 -6.16 -10.79
CA THR A 220 15.80 -5.20 -11.32
C THR A 220 17.24 -5.57 -10.98
N PHE A 221 17.45 -6.32 -9.89
CA PHE A 221 18.77 -6.74 -9.39
C PHE A 221 18.95 -8.26 -9.36
N ASN A 222 18.00 -9.02 -9.91
CA ASN A 222 18.00 -10.48 -9.97
C ASN A 222 18.20 -11.12 -8.58
N LEU A 223 17.46 -10.64 -7.58
CA LEU A 223 17.51 -11.12 -6.20
C LEU A 223 16.42 -12.17 -5.94
N ASN A 224 16.71 -13.12 -5.05
CA ASN A 224 15.69 -14.02 -4.53
C ASN A 224 14.83 -13.30 -3.49
N VAL A 225 13.59 -13.73 -3.37
CA VAL A 225 12.61 -13.18 -2.41
C VAL A 225 12.30 -14.26 -1.39
N ASP A 226 12.58 -13.98 -0.13
CA ASP A 226 12.29 -14.85 1.01
C ASP A 226 11.02 -14.36 1.70
N LEU A 227 10.04 -15.24 1.83
CA LEU A 227 8.80 -15.00 2.55
C LEU A 227 8.84 -15.76 3.89
N ASN A 228 8.79 -15.02 4.99
CA ASN A 228 8.76 -15.56 6.35
C ASN A 228 7.43 -15.22 7.01
N PHE A 229 6.70 -16.21 7.48
CA PHE A 229 5.36 -16.03 8.05
C PHE A 229 5.03 -17.15 9.04
N GLU A 230 4.09 -16.90 9.93
CA GLU A 230 3.56 -17.91 10.86
C GLU A 230 2.15 -18.34 10.43
N ILE A 231 1.15 -17.65 10.91
CA ILE A 231 -0.28 -17.90 10.67
C ILE A 231 -0.96 -16.59 10.28
N GLY A 232 -2.16 -16.67 9.74
CA GLY A 232 -3.00 -15.50 9.48
C GLY A 232 -3.17 -14.62 10.74
N GLY A 233 -3.14 -13.30 10.56
CA GLY A 233 -3.15 -12.32 11.64
C GLY A 233 -1.77 -12.01 12.24
N LYS A 234 -0.73 -12.77 11.87
CA LYS A 234 0.67 -12.45 12.21
C LYS A 234 1.36 -11.80 11.01
N PRO A 235 2.37 -10.93 11.22
CA PRO A 235 3.05 -10.26 10.12
C PRO A 235 3.71 -11.24 9.15
N LEU A 236 3.63 -10.93 7.85
CA LEU A 236 4.44 -11.52 6.80
C LEU A 236 5.69 -10.64 6.64
N SER A 237 6.87 -11.24 6.77
CA SER A 237 8.15 -10.60 6.47
C SER A 237 8.66 -11.07 5.11
N MET A 238 8.87 -10.13 4.21
CA MET A 238 9.45 -10.38 2.87
C MET A 238 10.84 -9.78 2.83
N VAL A 239 11.86 -10.60 2.56
CA VAL A 239 13.26 -10.20 2.68
C VAL A 239 14.01 -10.44 1.36
N LEU A 240 14.87 -9.47 1.00
CA LEU A 240 15.85 -9.59 -0.08
C LEU A 240 17.22 -9.39 0.54
N LYS A 241 18.16 -10.27 0.23
CA LYS A 241 19.55 -10.21 0.73
C LYS A 241 20.52 -9.97 -0.40
N ASN A 242 21.42 -9.02 -0.18
CA ASN A 242 22.56 -8.73 -1.03
C ASN A 242 23.77 -8.46 -0.12
N PRO A 243 25.01 -8.74 -0.54
CA PRO A 243 26.19 -8.50 0.30
C PRO A 243 26.38 -7.07 0.82
N THR A 244 25.81 -6.07 0.14
CA THR A 244 25.98 -4.65 0.51
C THR A 244 24.71 -3.97 1.01
N PHE A 245 23.55 -4.61 0.84
CA PHE A 245 22.28 -4.09 1.33
C PHE A 245 21.28 -5.20 1.62
N GLU A 246 20.34 -4.91 2.49
CA GLU A 246 19.20 -5.79 2.80
C GLU A 246 17.90 -4.98 2.65
N VAL A 247 16.86 -5.66 2.17
CA VAL A 247 15.51 -5.08 2.06
C VAL A 247 14.55 -5.94 2.84
N SER A 248 13.74 -5.31 3.69
CA SER A 248 12.72 -5.98 4.48
C SER A 248 11.38 -5.23 4.36
N PHE A 249 10.36 -5.95 3.93
CA PHE A 249 8.98 -5.46 3.94
C PHE A 249 8.18 -6.30 4.93
N ILE A 250 7.61 -5.65 5.92
CA ILE A 250 6.74 -6.25 6.93
C ILE A 250 5.32 -5.84 6.61
N VAL A 251 4.47 -6.82 6.35
CA VAL A 251 3.09 -6.62 5.91
C VAL A 251 2.14 -7.30 6.88
N ALA A 252 1.13 -6.58 7.34
CA ALA A 252 0.04 -7.16 8.12
C ALA A 252 -0.72 -8.19 7.29
N THR A 253 -1.09 -9.30 7.92
CA THR A 253 -1.91 -10.33 7.30
C THR A 253 -3.22 -10.51 8.05
N LEU A 254 -4.20 -11.07 7.36
CA LEU A 254 -5.47 -11.51 7.93
C LEU A 254 -5.56 -13.03 7.87
N ASP A 255 -6.27 -13.61 8.83
CA ASP A 255 -6.71 -15.00 8.73
C ASP A 255 -8.01 -15.04 7.90
N PRO A 256 -7.98 -15.62 6.68
CA PRO A 256 -9.17 -15.62 5.81
C PRO A 256 -10.34 -16.46 6.36
N TYR A 257 -10.14 -17.21 7.44
CA TYR A 257 -11.14 -18.09 8.05
C TYR A 257 -11.62 -17.62 9.43
N SER A 258 -11.09 -16.51 9.98
CA SER A 258 -11.44 -16.04 11.33
C SER A 258 -12.92 -15.66 11.49
N ASP A 259 -13.53 -15.12 10.43
CA ASP A 259 -14.93 -14.65 10.48
C ASP A 259 -15.97 -15.79 10.41
N THR A 260 -15.58 -16.97 9.92
CA THR A 260 -16.51 -18.12 9.87
C THR A 260 -16.71 -18.80 11.22
N ASN A 261 -15.79 -18.61 12.16
CA ASN A 261 -15.88 -19.19 13.51
C ASN A 261 -16.55 -18.27 14.55
N SER A 262 -16.64 -16.96 14.29
CA SER A 262 -17.26 -16.00 15.21
C SER A 262 -18.79 -15.96 15.13
N SER A 263 -19.39 -16.48 14.06
CA SER A 263 -20.85 -16.53 13.88
C SER A 263 -21.54 -17.78 14.45
N ILE A 264 -20.80 -18.74 15.03
CA ILE A 264 -21.37 -19.98 15.61
C ILE A 264 -21.34 -20.02 17.14
N ALA A 265 -20.66 -19.06 17.79
CA ALA A 265 -20.60 -18.98 19.25
C ALA A 265 -21.35 -17.77 19.77
N THR A 266 -22.66 -17.82 19.85
CA THR A 266 -23.49 -17.30 20.96
C THR A 266 -24.98 -17.32 20.60
N VAL A 267 -25.61 -18.49 20.63
CA VAL A 267 -27.00 -18.60 21.11
C VAL A 267 -27.04 -19.74 22.12
N SER A 268 -26.52 -19.48 23.31
CA SER A 268 -26.91 -20.25 24.49
C SER A 268 -28.24 -19.68 24.96
N SER A 269 -29.32 -20.40 24.62
CA SER A 269 -30.66 -20.14 25.11
C SER A 269 -30.72 -20.21 26.64
N PRO A 270 -31.37 -19.27 27.34
CA PRO A 270 -31.70 -19.45 28.73
C PRO A 270 -32.82 -20.47 28.84
N LYS A 271 -32.63 -21.48 29.68
CA LYS A 271 -33.66 -22.42 30.11
C LYS A 271 -34.81 -21.65 30.79
N ILE A 272 -35.98 -21.64 30.22
CA ILE A 272 -37.20 -21.20 30.89
C ILE A 272 -38.07 -22.45 31.19
N ALA A 273 -38.40 -22.50 32.46
CA ALA A 273 -39.18 -23.56 33.05
C ALA A 273 -40.61 -23.68 32.49
N THR A 274 -41.04 -24.91 32.35
CA THR A 274 -42.38 -25.35 32.01
C THR A 274 -43.45 -24.81 32.96
N LYS A 275 -44.50 -24.18 32.43
CA LYS A 275 -45.87 -24.18 32.98
C LYS A 275 -46.88 -24.44 31.88
N LYS A 276 -47.84 -25.34 32.22
CA LYS A 276 -48.92 -25.89 31.40
C LYS A 276 -49.95 -24.83 30.96
N PRO A 277 -50.72 -25.13 29.89
CA PRO A 277 -51.62 -24.23 29.19
C PRO A 277 -53.02 -24.11 29.77
N PRO A 278 -53.77 -23.08 29.44
CA PRO A 278 -55.22 -23.20 29.26
C PRO A 278 -55.71 -22.87 27.85
N LYS A 279 -56.80 -23.44 27.56
CA LYS A 279 -57.67 -23.70 26.43
C LYS A 279 -57.95 -22.52 25.48
N ILE A 280 -58.10 -22.93 24.24
CA ILE A 280 -58.77 -22.50 23.05
C ILE A 280 -59.99 -21.60 23.29
N THR A 281 -60.10 -20.47 22.62
CA THR A 281 -61.28 -19.93 21.96
C THR A 281 -60.88 -19.27 20.66
N ASP A 282 -61.61 -19.57 19.62
CA ASP A 282 -61.55 -19.10 18.25
C ASP A 282 -61.78 -17.59 18.15
N GLU A 283 -60.98 -16.93 17.36
CA GLU A 283 -61.38 -15.77 16.53
C GLU A 283 -60.46 -15.69 15.34
N ALA A 284 -60.95 -16.09 14.20
CA ALA A 284 -60.46 -15.76 12.89
C ALA A 284 -60.93 -14.35 12.55
N ASP A 285 -60.02 -13.57 11.98
CA ASP A 285 -60.23 -12.36 11.16
C ASP A 285 -59.28 -11.24 11.62
N ASP A 286 -58.19 -11.08 10.92
CA ASP A 286 -57.60 -9.80 10.54
C ASP A 286 -56.22 -9.95 9.87
N LEU A 287 -56.15 -10.59 8.71
CA LEU A 287 -54.92 -10.64 7.88
C LEU A 287 -55.13 -10.16 6.43
N THR A 288 -56.30 -9.58 6.13
CA THR A 288 -56.64 -9.11 4.76
C THR A 288 -56.54 -7.57 4.56
N SER A 289 -56.31 -6.80 5.62
CA SER A 289 -56.35 -5.32 5.53
C SER A 289 -55.00 -4.65 5.29
N LYS A 290 -53.88 -5.41 5.37
CA LYS A 290 -52.54 -4.79 5.12
C LYS A 290 -51.99 -5.02 3.72
N GLU A 291 -52.47 -6.00 2.97
CA GLU A 291 -52.06 -6.20 1.57
C GLU A 291 -52.85 -5.32 0.60
N SER A 292 -54.07 -4.93 0.91
CA SER A 292 -54.87 -4.05 0.07
C SER A 292 -54.32 -2.59 0.06
N SER A 293 -53.79 -2.10 1.17
CA SER A 293 -53.24 -0.73 1.25
C SER A 293 -51.90 -0.59 0.50
N PHE A 294 -51.11 -1.67 0.39
CA PHE A 294 -49.85 -1.63 -0.36
C PHE A 294 -50.08 -1.68 -1.88
N LEU A 295 -51.12 -2.41 -2.34
CA LEU A 295 -51.49 -2.46 -3.76
C LEU A 295 -52.20 -1.20 -4.24
N GLU A 296 -52.88 -0.47 -3.36
CA GLU A 296 -53.50 0.82 -3.68
C GLU A 296 -52.46 1.96 -3.78
N LEU A 297 -51.38 1.91 -2.99
CA LEU A 297 -50.24 2.85 -3.10
C LEU A 297 -49.44 2.64 -4.39
N MET A 298 -49.38 1.42 -4.92
CA MET A 298 -48.67 1.12 -6.19
C MET A 298 -49.51 1.50 -7.42
N LYS A 299 -50.83 1.56 -7.33
CA LYS A 299 -51.70 1.97 -8.45
C LYS A 299 -51.85 3.48 -8.60
N GLN A 300 -51.45 4.27 -7.62
CA GLN A 300 -51.42 5.77 -7.72
C GLN A 300 -50.16 6.33 -8.32
N SER A 301 -49.16 5.50 -8.66
CA SER A 301 -47.89 5.94 -9.25
C SER A 301 -47.82 5.90 -10.78
N GLU A 302 -48.91 5.54 -11.48
CA GLU A 302 -48.89 5.43 -12.96
C GLU A 302 -49.53 6.62 -13.73
N ASN A 303 -49.93 7.69 -13.09
CA ASN A 303 -50.47 8.86 -13.81
C ASN A 303 -49.99 10.17 -13.20
N VAL A 304 -48.73 10.54 -13.40
CA VAL A 304 -48.33 11.96 -13.40
C VAL A 304 -47.15 12.11 -14.36
N ASN A 305 -47.43 12.52 -15.57
CA ASN A 305 -46.48 13.22 -16.42
C ASN A 305 -46.39 14.66 -15.89
N ASP A 306 -45.57 14.87 -14.87
CA ASP A 306 -45.04 16.20 -14.54
C ASP A 306 -43.69 15.97 -13.87
N ILE A 307 -42.67 16.50 -14.54
CA ILE A 307 -41.30 16.48 -14.10
C ILE A 307 -41.16 17.51 -12.97
N ASP A 308 -41.45 17.10 -11.75
CA ASP A 308 -41.06 17.86 -10.58
C ASP A 308 -39.56 17.68 -10.35
N VAL A 309 -38.84 18.74 -10.73
CA VAL A 309 -37.40 18.91 -10.48
C VAL A 309 -37.20 18.92 -8.96
N ILE A 310 -36.61 17.82 -8.46
CA ILE A 310 -36.11 17.76 -7.08
C ILE A 310 -35.16 18.93 -6.88
N PRO A 311 -35.39 19.83 -5.92
CA PRO A 311 -34.47 20.94 -5.66
C PRO A 311 -33.11 20.40 -5.23
N LYS A 312 -32.10 20.58 -6.09
CA LYS A 312 -30.71 20.20 -5.79
C LYS A 312 -30.25 21.05 -4.61
N SER A 313 -29.71 20.39 -3.60
CA SER A 313 -29.03 21.08 -2.50
C SER A 313 -27.94 22.02 -3.06
N PRO A 314 -27.68 23.16 -2.42
CA PRO A 314 -26.70 24.13 -2.90
C PRO A 314 -25.32 23.48 -3.00
N GLU A 315 -24.75 23.47 -4.21
CA GLU A 315 -23.45 22.91 -4.49
C GLU A 315 -22.35 23.61 -3.72
N SER A 316 -21.42 22.87 -3.15
CA SER A 316 -20.29 23.45 -2.44
C SER A 316 -19.43 24.32 -3.37
N PRO A 317 -18.75 25.36 -2.87
CA PRO A 317 -17.89 26.23 -3.69
C PRO A 317 -16.79 25.49 -4.47
N ARG A 318 -16.32 24.35 -3.94
CA ARG A 318 -15.34 23.46 -4.61
C ARG A 318 -15.95 22.73 -5.81
N SER A 319 -17.18 22.24 -5.67
CA SER A 319 -17.91 21.57 -6.76
C SER A 319 -18.19 22.51 -7.92
N LYS A 320 -18.57 23.77 -7.64
CA LYS A 320 -18.77 24.81 -8.66
C LYS A 320 -17.49 25.14 -9.43
N LYS A 321 -16.34 25.25 -8.72
CA LYS A 321 -15.03 25.47 -9.37
C LYS A 321 -14.63 24.31 -10.27
N ALA A 322 -14.81 23.07 -9.80
CA ALA A 322 -14.49 21.88 -10.60
C ALA A 322 -15.33 21.82 -11.88
N LYS A 323 -16.66 22.03 -11.79
CA LYS A 323 -17.54 22.07 -12.98
C LYS A 323 -17.15 23.15 -13.96
N THR A 324 -16.79 24.37 -13.48
CA THR A 324 -16.36 25.47 -14.34
C THR A 324 -15.07 25.15 -15.09
N VAL A 325 -14.09 24.52 -14.41
CA VAL A 325 -12.82 24.13 -15.04
C VAL A 325 -13.04 23.00 -16.06
N PHE A 326 -13.73 21.93 -15.66
CA PHE A 326 -13.99 20.80 -16.57
C PHE A 326 -14.94 21.17 -17.72
N GLY A 327 -15.96 21.98 -17.48
CA GLY A 327 -16.85 22.46 -18.53
C GLY A 327 -16.10 23.25 -19.61
N ARG A 328 -15.18 24.13 -19.22
CA ARG A 328 -14.33 24.85 -20.17
C ARG A 328 -13.35 23.99 -20.95
N CYS A 329 -12.82 22.94 -20.30
CA CYS A 329 -11.86 22.02 -20.97
C CYS A 329 -12.52 21.08 -21.98
N TYR A 330 -13.81 20.79 -21.85
CA TYR A 330 -14.52 19.81 -22.68
C TYR A 330 -15.67 20.39 -23.51
N ASP A 331 -15.86 21.73 -23.49
CA ASP A 331 -16.87 22.38 -24.31
C ASP A 331 -16.36 22.48 -25.77
N PRO A 332 -16.98 21.79 -26.73
CA PRO A 332 -16.55 21.83 -28.13
C PRO A 332 -16.77 23.20 -28.78
N THR A 333 -17.49 24.14 -28.13
CA THR A 333 -17.70 25.51 -28.59
C THR A 333 -16.68 26.49 -28.04
N PHE A 334 -15.71 26.03 -27.23
CA PHE A 334 -14.65 26.85 -26.67
C PHE A 334 -13.67 27.26 -27.78
N HIS A 335 -13.75 28.47 -28.25
CA HIS A 335 -12.84 29.04 -29.24
C HIS A 335 -11.67 29.73 -28.54
N GLU A 336 -10.47 29.51 -29.07
CA GLU A 336 -9.19 30.08 -28.60
C GLU A 336 -9.19 31.62 -28.56
N THR A 337 -10.07 32.27 -29.35
CA THR A 337 -10.25 33.71 -29.42
C THR A 337 -10.77 34.38 -28.12
N VAL A 338 -11.27 33.57 -27.18
CA VAL A 338 -11.69 34.08 -25.86
C VAL A 338 -10.51 34.25 -24.90
N LEU A 339 -9.35 33.68 -25.25
CA LEU A 339 -8.08 33.86 -24.52
C LEU A 339 -7.20 34.99 -25.09
N GLY A 340 -7.78 35.82 -25.99
CA GLY A 340 -7.06 36.79 -26.82
C GLY A 340 -6.68 38.10 -26.15
N GLU A 341 -6.43 38.16 -24.86
CA GLU A 341 -5.59 39.19 -24.28
C GLU A 341 -4.19 38.63 -24.08
N VAL A 342 -3.26 39.10 -24.89
CA VAL A 342 -1.83 38.83 -24.79
C VAL A 342 -1.34 39.21 -23.41
N LEU A 343 -0.97 38.23 -22.62
CA LEU A 343 -0.48 38.42 -21.25
C LEU A 343 0.95 39.00 -21.17
N ALA A 344 1.60 39.29 -22.29
CA ALA A 344 2.86 40.01 -22.35
C ALA A 344 2.94 40.82 -23.65
N ALA A 345 3.16 42.13 -23.54
CA ALA A 345 3.55 42.93 -24.69
C ALA A 345 4.94 42.52 -25.12
N ASN A 346 5.14 42.32 -26.44
CA ASN A 346 6.44 42.12 -27.02
C ASN A 346 7.33 43.33 -26.70
N SER A 347 8.44 43.11 -25.99
CA SER A 347 9.52 44.06 -25.82
C SER A 347 10.50 43.97 -26.99
N ASP A 348 10.00 44.27 -28.18
CA ASP A 348 10.87 44.50 -29.34
C ASP A 348 10.53 45.84 -29.95
N SER A 349 11.20 46.85 -29.48
CA SER A 349 11.56 48.06 -30.26
C SER A 349 12.46 48.98 -29.43
N GLU A 350 13.65 49.08 -29.92
CA GLU A 350 14.77 50.03 -29.74
C GLU A 350 15.94 49.48 -28.95
#